data_bb46459970ea65f67a87bfc659b45f11
#
_entry.id   bb46459970ea65f67a87bfc659b45f11
#
_cell.length_a   1.000
_cell.length_b   1.000
_cell.length_c   1.000
_cell.angle_alpha   90.00
_cell.angle_beta   90.00
_cell.angle_gamma   90.00
#
_symmetry.space_group_name_H-M   'P 1'
#
loop_
_entity.id
_entity.type
_entity.pdbx_description
1 polymer ?
#
loop_
_entity_poly.entity_id
_entity_poly.type
_entity_poly.pdbx_seq_one_letter_code
_entity_poly.pdbx_strand_id
1 'polypeptide(L)'
;MSVGNRLRRWLTAGGAAAGLAIGGFAAAPATAAPCETGDFAQWLQTFKAEAMSLGVSPATAANLDGLTYDKKVIGLDRNQKHFKVPFEQFLKQRLNPGRVAKGAQMMKKHAALLKRIEERFGVPGEVLVAIWGLETDYGAVSGKMPVLRSLATLAYDCRRTDLFQTQLIDALRVIDRGDLTAAEMRGAWAGELGQTQFMASSYYQYAIDFDGDGHADLLNSVPDVLASTANYLKGYGWQRGAGWEEGEPNYQALKGWNKSDNYTRTIGVFAKKLAGGA
;
A
#
# COMPACT_ATOMS: atom_id res chain seq x y z
N MET A 1 -30.57 63.46 7.06
CA MET A 1 -30.17 63.99 8.37
C MET A 1 -28.91 63.22 8.77
N SER A 2 -27.77 63.67 8.41
CA SER A 2 -26.84 64.71 8.91
C SER A 2 -26.39 64.50 10.33
N VAL A 3 -25.06 64.52 10.42
CA VAL A 3 -24.15 64.92 11.51
C VAL A 3 -23.69 63.79 12.42
N GLY A 4 -22.45 63.55 12.72
CA GLY A 4 -21.22 64.34 12.50
C GLY A 4 -20.00 63.71 13.17
N ASN A 5 -18.92 64.03 12.59
CA ASN A 5 -17.51 63.83 12.89
C ASN A 5 -17.14 64.19 14.34
N ARG A 6 -16.27 63.44 15.03
CA ARG A 6 -15.23 64.03 15.93
C ARG A 6 -14.01 63.13 16.05
N LEU A 7 -12.91 63.61 15.50
CA LEU A 7 -11.53 63.22 15.82
C LEU A 7 -11.21 63.41 17.30
N ARG A 8 -10.43 62.48 17.88
CA ARG A 8 -9.47 62.84 18.95
C ARG A 8 -8.15 62.08 18.73
N ARG A 9 -7.15 62.86 18.40
CA ARG A 9 -5.72 62.51 18.48
C ARG A 9 -5.32 62.42 19.99
N TRP A 10 -4.53 61.44 20.36
CA TRP A 10 -3.58 61.51 21.46
C TRP A 10 -2.22 60.89 21.05
N LEU A 11 -1.19 61.54 21.46
CA LEU A 11 0.21 61.45 21.09
C LEU A 11 0.92 60.32 21.83
N THR A 12 1.81 59.65 21.14
CA THR A 12 3.19 59.19 21.45
C THR A 12 3.54 58.75 22.86
N ALA A 13 3.96 57.47 23.01
CA ALA A 13 5.07 57.11 23.87
C ALA A 13 5.81 55.92 23.18
N GLY A 14 7.12 56.14 22.90
CA GLY A 14 7.99 55.17 22.27
C GLY A 14 8.34 54.05 23.25
N GLY A 15 8.31 52.83 22.79
CA GLY A 15 8.84 51.65 23.46
C GLY A 15 9.65 50.88 22.43
N ALA A 16 10.97 50.89 22.57
CA ALA A 16 11.89 50.07 21.78
C ALA A 16 11.66 48.59 22.13
N ALA A 17 10.98 47.86 21.27
CA ALA A 17 10.90 46.40 21.34
C ALA A 17 12.11 45.83 20.56
N ALA A 18 13.03 45.25 21.28
CA ALA A 18 14.11 44.43 20.71
C ALA A 18 13.48 43.20 20.06
N GLY A 19 13.45 43.21 18.73
CA GLY A 19 13.01 42.05 17.94
C GLY A 19 14.05 40.93 18.05
N LEU A 20 13.70 39.85 18.78
CA LEU A 20 14.36 38.58 18.64
C LEU A 20 13.97 38.03 17.24
N ALA A 21 14.92 38.12 16.30
CA ALA A 21 14.82 37.39 15.03
C ALA A 21 14.94 35.90 15.34
N ILE A 22 13.82 35.21 15.45
CA ILE A 22 13.79 33.75 15.40
C ILE A 22 14.12 33.42 13.95
N GLY A 23 15.38 33.09 13.69
CA GLY A 23 15.84 32.51 12.43
C GLY A 23 15.13 31.18 12.22
N GLY A 24 14.04 31.19 11.45
CA GLY A 24 13.42 29.98 10.95
C GLY A 24 14.44 29.28 10.06
N PHE A 25 15.03 28.19 10.53
CA PHE A 25 15.69 27.23 9.65
C PHE A 25 14.60 26.66 8.76
N ALA A 26 14.47 27.20 7.55
CA ALA A 26 13.76 26.52 6.48
C ALA A 26 14.54 25.23 6.24
N ALA A 27 13.98 24.08 6.66
CA ALA A 27 14.50 22.79 6.26
C ALA A 27 14.51 22.76 4.73
N ALA A 28 15.68 22.60 4.13
CA ALA A 28 15.79 22.36 2.71
C ALA A 28 14.94 21.13 2.38
N PRO A 29 14.20 21.10 1.24
CA PRO A 29 13.48 19.92 0.86
C PRO A 29 14.46 18.75 0.79
N ALA A 30 14.12 17.65 1.47
CA ALA A 30 14.92 16.44 1.40
C ALA A 30 15.02 16.01 -0.06
N THR A 31 16.21 16.07 -0.64
CA THR A 31 16.45 15.57 -1.99
C THR A 31 16.54 14.05 -1.89
N ALA A 32 15.74 13.35 -2.71
CA ALA A 32 15.76 11.89 -2.77
C ALA A 32 17.22 11.38 -2.93
N ALA A 33 17.57 10.33 -2.20
CA ALA A 33 18.91 9.74 -2.27
C ALA A 33 19.18 9.28 -3.71
N PRO A 34 20.20 9.81 -4.41
CA PRO A 34 20.45 9.46 -5.80
C PRO A 34 20.71 7.95 -5.94
N CYS A 35 20.20 7.35 -7.02
CA CYS A 35 20.40 5.93 -7.28
C CYS A 35 21.88 5.62 -7.59
N GLU A 36 22.34 4.41 -7.22
CA GLU A 36 23.71 3.87 -7.49
C GLU A 36 24.86 4.84 -7.17
N THR A 37 24.69 5.69 -6.15
CA THR A 37 25.76 6.60 -5.70
C THR A 37 26.59 5.94 -4.61
N GLY A 38 27.89 5.82 -4.84
CA GLY A 38 28.80 5.11 -3.94
C GLY A 38 28.52 3.61 -3.89
N ASP A 39 28.94 2.96 -2.82
CA ASP A 39 28.53 1.58 -2.57
C ASP A 39 27.14 1.53 -1.90
N PHE A 40 26.53 0.36 -1.90
CA PHE A 40 25.19 0.15 -1.35
C PHE A 40 25.09 0.50 0.14
N ALA A 41 26.13 0.25 0.93
CA ALA A 41 26.14 0.56 2.36
C ALA A 41 26.20 2.08 2.58
N GLN A 42 26.96 2.81 1.82
CA GLN A 42 27.02 4.27 1.86
C GLN A 42 25.66 4.88 1.45
N TRP A 43 25.06 4.37 0.38
CA TRP A 43 23.73 4.79 -0.05
C TRP A 43 22.67 4.56 1.04
N LEU A 44 22.70 3.41 1.73
CA LEU A 44 21.79 3.10 2.84
C LEU A 44 21.90 4.14 3.97
N GLN A 45 23.10 4.62 4.30
CA GLN A 45 23.27 5.67 5.32
C GLN A 45 22.65 6.99 4.87
N THR A 46 22.80 7.35 3.59
CA THR A 46 22.17 8.56 3.02
C THR A 46 20.65 8.41 3.05
N PHE A 47 20.13 7.28 2.60
CA PHE A 47 18.69 7.01 2.61
C PHE A 47 18.11 6.96 4.02
N LYS A 48 18.84 6.40 4.99
CA LYS A 48 18.46 6.41 6.42
C LYS A 48 18.28 7.83 6.95
N ALA A 49 19.21 8.74 6.62
CA ALA A 49 19.09 10.15 7.01
C ALA A 49 17.87 10.82 6.36
N GLU A 50 17.59 10.51 5.07
CA GLU A 50 16.41 10.97 4.36
C GLU A 50 15.13 10.44 5.02
N ALA A 51 15.04 9.14 5.31
CA ALA A 51 13.90 8.53 5.97
C ALA A 51 13.57 9.23 7.31
N MET A 52 14.59 9.51 8.11
CA MET A 52 14.41 10.26 9.36
C MET A 52 13.93 11.70 9.11
N SER A 53 14.42 12.38 8.07
CA SER A 53 13.95 13.73 7.71
C SER A 53 12.48 13.74 7.25
N LEU A 54 12.00 12.61 6.74
CA LEU A 54 10.60 12.37 6.35
C LEU A 54 9.72 11.83 7.48
N GLY A 55 10.24 11.84 8.73
CA GLY A 55 9.50 11.53 9.95
C GLY A 55 9.55 10.07 10.41
N VAL A 56 10.39 9.23 9.80
CA VAL A 56 10.64 7.86 10.30
C VAL A 56 11.47 7.96 11.58
N SER A 57 11.10 7.24 12.64
CA SER A 57 11.84 7.26 13.90
C SER A 57 13.27 6.70 13.75
N PRO A 58 14.24 7.20 14.54
CA PRO A 58 15.60 6.65 14.51
C PRO A 58 15.67 5.15 14.82
N ALA A 59 14.80 4.65 15.70
CA ALA A 59 14.72 3.24 16.04
C ALA A 59 14.28 2.39 14.85
N THR A 60 13.28 2.83 14.10
CA THR A 60 12.81 2.15 12.88
C THR A 60 13.81 2.28 11.74
N ALA A 61 14.41 3.46 11.55
CA ALA A 61 15.42 3.68 10.52
C ALA A 61 16.66 2.79 10.72
N ALA A 62 16.97 2.40 11.97
CA ALA A 62 18.04 1.44 12.27
C ALA A 62 17.83 0.04 11.66
N ASN A 63 16.60 -0.33 11.27
CA ASN A 63 16.36 -1.58 10.54
C ASN A 63 16.99 -1.61 9.13
N LEU A 64 17.48 -0.47 8.63
CA LEU A 64 18.26 -0.41 7.38
C LEU A 64 19.71 -0.81 7.59
N ASP A 65 20.22 -0.76 8.83
CA ASP A 65 21.62 -1.07 9.12
C ASP A 65 21.92 -2.54 8.81
N GLY A 66 23.04 -2.78 8.13
CA GLY A 66 23.49 -4.12 7.79
C GLY A 66 22.69 -4.82 6.66
N LEU A 67 21.71 -4.17 6.04
CA LEU A 67 21.08 -4.70 4.84
C LEU A 67 22.13 -4.83 3.73
N THR A 68 22.00 -5.89 2.94
CA THR A 68 22.91 -6.19 1.83
C THR A 68 22.17 -6.18 0.50
N TYR A 69 22.87 -5.72 -0.56
CA TYR A 69 22.34 -5.75 -1.92
C TYR A 69 21.99 -7.17 -2.36
N ASP A 70 20.82 -7.35 -2.95
CA ASP A 70 20.29 -8.67 -3.35
C ASP A 70 20.30 -8.85 -4.88
N LYS A 71 21.35 -9.47 -5.43
CA LYS A 71 21.46 -9.77 -6.86
C LYS A 71 20.30 -10.63 -7.38
N LYS A 72 19.69 -11.47 -6.53
CA LYS A 72 18.54 -12.30 -6.91
C LYS A 72 17.31 -11.42 -7.18
N VAL A 73 17.06 -10.42 -6.34
CA VAL A 73 15.97 -9.45 -6.53
C VAL A 73 16.14 -8.73 -7.86
N ILE A 74 17.35 -8.25 -8.18
CA ILE A 74 17.63 -7.60 -9.47
C ILE A 74 17.46 -8.56 -10.64
N GLY A 75 17.90 -9.80 -10.50
CA GLY A 75 17.66 -10.83 -11.51
C GLY A 75 16.18 -11.06 -11.79
N LEU A 76 15.33 -11.09 -10.77
CA LEU A 76 13.88 -11.20 -10.91
C LEU A 76 13.27 -9.93 -11.55
N ASP A 77 13.75 -8.76 -11.17
CA ASP A 77 13.30 -7.48 -11.71
C ASP A 77 13.62 -7.33 -13.21
N ARG A 78 14.79 -7.78 -13.66
CA ARG A 78 15.22 -7.73 -15.06
C ARG A 78 14.58 -8.81 -15.94
N ASN A 79 14.19 -9.94 -15.35
CA ASN A 79 13.64 -11.08 -16.08
C ASN A 79 12.10 -11.13 -16.11
N GLN A 80 11.41 -10.01 -15.89
CA GLN A 80 9.96 -9.93 -16.02
C GLN A 80 9.55 -10.09 -17.50
N LYS A 81 9.15 -11.32 -17.87
CA LYS A 81 8.61 -11.59 -19.20
C LYS A 81 7.16 -11.13 -19.27
N HIS A 82 6.91 -10.03 -19.96
CA HIS A 82 5.56 -9.60 -20.30
C HIS A 82 5.01 -10.46 -21.44
N PHE A 83 4.39 -11.58 -21.11
CA PHE A 83 3.65 -12.35 -22.10
C PHE A 83 2.27 -11.67 -22.31
N LYS A 84 2.00 -11.25 -23.55
CA LYS A 84 0.65 -10.92 -23.98
C LYS A 84 -0.10 -12.25 -24.19
N VAL A 85 -0.66 -12.79 -23.12
CA VAL A 85 -1.46 -14.01 -23.17
C VAL A 85 -2.92 -13.60 -23.46
N PRO A 86 -3.62 -14.24 -24.40
CA PRO A 86 -5.06 -14.03 -24.61
C PRO A 86 -5.85 -14.26 -23.32
N PHE A 87 -6.94 -13.50 -23.13
CA PHE A 87 -7.70 -13.52 -21.88
C PHE A 87 -8.17 -14.94 -21.50
N GLU A 88 -8.72 -15.71 -22.43
CA GLU A 88 -9.21 -17.05 -22.14
C GLU A 88 -8.10 -18.00 -21.64
N GLN A 89 -6.90 -17.89 -22.20
CA GLN A 89 -5.74 -18.66 -21.75
C GLN A 89 -5.31 -18.19 -20.35
N PHE A 90 -5.27 -16.88 -20.10
CA PHE A 90 -4.95 -16.31 -18.80
C PHE A 90 -5.96 -16.76 -17.73
N LEU A 91 -7.25 -16.66 -18.03
CA LEU A 91 -8.34 -17.07 -17.16
C LEU A 91 -8.21 -18.55 -16.78
N LYS A 92 -8.02 -19.43 -17.76
CA LYS A 92 -7.85 -20.88 -17.52
C LYS A 92 -6.66 -21.20 -16.63
N GLN A 93 -5.55 -20.47 -16.78
CA GLN A 93 -4.35 -20.64 -15.94
C GLN A 93 -4.57 -20.18 -14.51
N ARG A 94 -5.35 -19.10 -14.30
CA ARG A 94 -5.54 -18.47 -12.98
C ARG A 94 -6.76 -18.99 -12.23
N LEU A 95 -7.80 -19.39 -12.93
CA LEU A 95 -9.09 -19.80 -12.36
C LEU A 95 -9.36 -21.28 -12.61
N ASN A 96 -8.67 -22.12 -11.86
CA ASN A 96 -8.92 -23.57 -11.88
C ASN A 96 -10.08 -23.96 -10.94
N PRO A 97 -10.73 -25.15 -11.17
CA PRO A 97 -11.88 -25.59 -10.37
C PRO A 97 -11.58 -25.68 -8.86
N GLY A 98 -10.38 -26.09 -8.46
CA GLY A 98 -9.99 -26.19 -7.06
C GLY A 98 -9.97 -24.83 -6.35
N ARG A 99 -9.47 -23.78 -7.03
CA ARG A 99 -9.50 -22.42 -6.48
C ARG A 99 -10.93 -21.90 -6.33
N VAL A 100 -11.80 -22.16 -7.30
CA VAL A 100 -13.23 -21.78 -7.22
C VAL A 100 -13.92 -22.51 -6.06
N ALA A 101 -13.74 -23.82 -5.92
CA ALA A 101 -14.31 -24.60 -4.84
C ALA A 101 -13.82 -24.12 -3.45
N LYS A 102 -12.52 -23.84 -3.31
CA LYS A 102 -11.95 -23.26 -2.10
C LYS A 102 -12.51 -21.87 -1.82
N GLY A 103 -12.70 -21.03 -2.84
CA GLY A 103 -13.35 -19.72 -2.70
C GLY A 103 -14.77 -19.81 -2.16
N ALA A 104 -15.58 -20.75 -2.69
CA ALA A 104 -16.92 -20.99 -2.17
C ALA A 104 -16.91 -21.45 -0.70
N GLN A 105 -15.90 -22.22 -0.29
CA GLN A 105 -15.70 -22.56 1.13
C GLN A 105 -15.35 -21.34 1.98
N MET A 106 -14.47 -20.45 1.48
CA MET A 106 -14.11 -19.21 2.18
C MET A 106 -15.30 -18.25 2.29
N MET A 107 -16.14 -18.13 1.26
CA MET A 107 -17.39 -17.38 1.33
C MET A 107 -18.29 -17.87 2.46
N LYS A 108 -18.46 -19.18 2.61
CA LYS A 108 -19.26 -19.79 3.69
C LYS A 108 -18.59 -19.59 5.05
N LYS A 109 -17.30 -19.90 5.15
CA LYS A 109 -16.53 -19.80 6.41
C LYS A 109 -16.54 -18.39 7.01
N HIS A 110 -16.45 -17.38 6.15
CA HIS A 110 -16.32 -15.99 6.57
C HIS A 110 -17.59 -15.16 6.30
N ALA A 111 -18.75 -15.79 6.11
CA ALA A 111 -19.98 -15.10 5.70
C ALA A 111 -20.37 -13.90 6.60
N ALA A 112 -20.32 -14.07 7.93
CA ALA A 112 -20.63 -13.01 8.87
C ALA A 112 -19.62 -11.84 8.81
N LEU A 113 -18.34 -12.15 8.64
CA LEU A 113 -17.27 -11.16 8.47
C LEU A 113 -17.46 -10.38 7.15
N LEU A 114 -17.63 -11.09 6.04
CA LEU A 114 -17.84 -10.50 4.72
C LEU A 114 -19.05 -9.56 4.70
N LYS A 115 -20.16 -9.96 5.33
CA LYS A 115 -21.33 -9.10 5.48
C LYS A 115 -21.02 -7.80 6.22
N ARG A 116 -20.31 -7.86 7.36
CA ARG A 116 -19.88 -6.65 8.10
C ARG A 116 -18.99 -5.73 7.27
N ILE A 117 -18.07 -6.32 6.48
CA ILE A 117 -17.18 -5.56 5.61
C ILE A 117 -17.98 -4.89 4.48
N GLU A 118 -18.89 -5.61 3.85
CA GLU A 118 -19.77 -5.06 2.81
C GLU A 118 -20.67 -3.94 3.35
N GLU A 119 -21.24 -4.10 4.54
CA GLU A 119 -22.01 -3.06 5.23
C GLU A 119 -21.20 -1.79 5.46
N ARG A 120 -19.90 -1.91 5.78
CA ARG A 120 -19.03 -0.77 6.06
C ARG A 120 -18.47 -0.12 4.78
N PHE A 121 -18.00 -0.91 3.83
CA PHE A 121 -17.26 -0.42 2.66
C PHE A 121 -18.03 -0.45 1.35
N GLY A 122 -19.11 -1.22 1.26
CA GLY A 122 -19.92 -1.39 0.07
C GLY A 122 -19.32 -2.33 -0.98
N VAL A 123 -18.26 -3.06 -0.62
CA VAL A 123 -17.60 -4.03 -1.51
C VAL A 123 -18.13 -5.42 -1.23
N PRO A 124 -18.71 -6.12 -2.22
CA PRO A 124 -19.26 -7.47 -2.05
C PRO A 124 -18.20 -8.48 -1.65
N GLY A 125 -18.57 -9.43 -0.80
CA GLY A 125 -17.66 -10.46 -0.29
C GLY A 125 -17.02 -11.31 -1.37
N GLU A 126 -17.75 -11.62 -2.45
CA GLU A 126 -17.25 -12.38 -3.61
C GLU A 126 -16.09 -11.69 -4.32
N VAL A 127 -16.06 -10.35 -4.38
CA VAL A 127 -14.95 -9.58 -4.97
C VAL A 127 -13.71 -9.72 -4.10
N LEU A 128 -13.88 -9.60 -2.77
CA LEU A 128 -12.77 -9.71 -1.81
C LEU A 128 -12.17 -11.12 -1.80
N VAL A 129 -13.01 -12.14 -1.80
CA VAL A 129 -12.58 -13.55 -1.84
C VAL A 129 -11.93 -13.90 -3.17
N ALA A 130 -12.40 -13.33 -4.30
CA ALA A 130 -11.77 -13.50 -5.61
C ALA A 130 -10.35 -12.92 -5.63
N ILE A 131 -10.15 -11.71 -5.13
CA ILE A 131 -8.82 -11.09 -5.01
C ILE A 131 -7.93 -11.95 -4.13
N TRP A 132 -8.38 -12.30 -2.92
CA TRP A 132 -7.62 -13.13 -1.98
C TRP A 132 -7.18 -14.46 -2.59
N GLY A 133 -8.08 -15.11 -3.35
CA GLY A 133 -7.76 -16.35 -4.06
C GLY A 133 -6.74 -16.17 -5.17
N LEU A 134 -6.82 -15.10 -5.95
CA LEU A 134 -5.91 -14.83 -7.06
C LEU A 134 -4.51 -14.42 -6.61
N GLU A 135 -4.40 -13.67 -5.51
CA GLU A 135 -3.12 -13.18 -5.00
C GLU A 135 -2.30 -14.28 -4.33
N THR A 136 -2.88 -14.98 -3.36
CA THR A 136 -2.10 -15.89 -2.52
C THR A 136 -2.73 -17.27 -2.29
N ASP A 137 -3.74 -17.62 -3.07
CA ASP A 137 -4.53 -18.84 -2.84
C ASP A 137 -5.07 -18.91 -1.40
N TYR A 138 -5.68 -17.80 -0.97
CA TYR A 138 -6.26 -17.61 0.38
C TYR A 138 -5.21 -17.69 1.49
N GLY A 139 -4.12 -16.96 1.33
CA GLY A 139 -3.03 -16.88 2.29
C GLY A 139 -2.03 -18.04 2.26
N ALA A 140 -2.21 -19.03 1.37
CA ALA A 140 -1.32 -20.19 1.33
C ALA A 140 0.09 -19.86 0.78
N VAL A 141 0.23 -18.83 -0.07
CA VAL A 141 1.49 -18.47 -0.73
C VAL A 141 1.65 -16.95 -0.75
N SER A 142 2.16 -16.35 0.31
CA SER A 142 2.34 -14.89 0.44
C SER A 142 3.76 -14.38 0.22
N GLY A 143 4.70 -15.26 -0.16
CA GLY A 143 6.12 -14.91 -0.28
C GLY A 143 6.90 -15.06 1.04
N LYS A 144 8.23 -15.12 0.94
CA LYS A 144 9.11 -15.32 2.11
C LYS A 144 10.37 -14.45 2.06
N MET A 145 10.48 -13.53 1.11
CA MET A 145 11.66 -12.67 0.98
C MET A 145 11.62 -11.54 2.01
N PRO A 146 12.77 -11.16 2.59
CA PRO A 146 12.85 -10.00 3.47
C PRO A 146 12.51 -8.71 2.70
N VAL A 147 11.36 -8.12 2.99
CA VAL A 147 10.81 -6.99 2.21
C VAL A 147 11.70 -5.76 2.27
N LEU A 148 12.19 -5.37 3.45
CA LEU A 148 13.08 -4.21 3.56
C LEU A 148 14.34 -4.37 2.69
N ARG A 149 14.95 -5.57 2.67
CA ARG A 149 16.11 -5.85 1.83
C ARG A 149 15.77 -5.77 0.34
N SER A 150 14.63 -6.33 -0.05
CA SER A 150 14.15 -6.30 -1.43
C SER A 150 13.91 -4.85 -1.88
N LEU A 151 13.18 -4.07 -1.09
CA LEU A 151 12.87 -2.68 -1.39
C LEU A 151 14.12 -1.80 -1.41
N ALA A 152 15.04 -1.96 -0.45
CA ALA A 152 16.31 -1.22 -0.43
C ALA A 152 17.13 -1.51 -1.68
N THR A 153 17.21 -2.78 -2.11
CA THR A 153 17.90 -3.17 -3.34
C THR A 153 17.29 -2.52 -4.58
N LEU A 154 15.95 -2.53 -4.69
CA LEU A 154 15.23 -1.94 -5.82
C LEU A 154 15.23 -0.41 -5.79
N ALA A 155 15.27 0.20 -4.61
CA ALA A 155 15.36 1.64 -4.42
C ALA A 155 16.75 2.18 -4.78
N TYR A 156 17.80 1.41 -4.53
CA TYR A 156 19.18 1.71 -4.95
C TYR A 156 19.35 1.62 -6.46
N ASP A 157 18.70 0.65 -7.12
CA ASP A 157 18.76 0.43 -8.56
C ASP A 157 18.04 1.52 -9.35
N CYS A 158 18.70 2.08 -10.40
CA CYS A 158 18.19 3.25 -11.13
C CYS A 158 16.97 2.99 -12.03
N ARG A 159 16.49 1.76 -12.16
CA ARG A 159 15.40 1.45 -13.10
C ARG A 159 14.03 1.99 -12.67
N ARG A 160 13.75 1.94 -11.37
CA ARG A 160 12.47 2.36 -10.77
C ARG A 160 12.68 2.98 -9.39
N THR A 161 13.72 3.80 -9.24
CA THR A 161 14.18 4.35 -7.97
C THR A 161 13.07 5.06 -7.21
N ASP A 162 12.39 6.02 -7.81
CA ASP A 162 11.36 6.84 -7.15
C ASP A 162 10.22 5.97 -6.58
N LEU A 163 9.80 4.95 -7.36
CA LEU A 163 8.79 4.00 -6.89
C LEU A 163 9.26 3.28 -5.64
N PHE A 164 10.46 2.69 -5.68
CA PHE A 164 10.91 1.82 -4.60
C PHE A 164 11.45 2.59 -3.39
N GLN A 165 11.93 3.80 -3.54
CA GLN A 165 12.21 4.68 -2.40
C GLN A 165 10.93 5.01 -1.64
N THR A 166 9.85 5.37 -2.35
CA THR A 166 8.52 5.55 -1.73
C THR A 166 8.07 4.29 -0.99
N GLN A 167 8.19 3.12 -1.62
CA GLN A 167 7.80 1.87 -0.97
C GLN A 167 8.65 1.57 0.27
N LEU A 168 9.95 1.87 0.25
CA LEU A 168 10.86 1.63 1.39
C LEU A 168 10.53 2.57 2.56
N ILE A 169 10.25 3.85 2.28
CA ILE A 169 9.79 4.80 3.31
C ILE A 169 8.48 4.32 3.94
N ASP A 170 7.50 3.92 3.14
CA ASP A 170 6.21 3.49 3.66
C ASP A 170 6.29 2.15 4.39
N ALA A 171 7.21 1.25 4.01
CA ALA A 171 7.51 0.04 4.78
C ALA A 171 8.05 0.38 6.19
N LEU A 172 8.94 1.36 6.28
CA LEU A 172 9.42 1.84 7.58
C LEU A 172 8.28 2.49 8.39
N ARG A 173 7.39 3.26 7.76
CA ARG A 173 6.22 3.85 8.44
C ARG A 173 5.23 2.80 8.96
N VAL A 174 5.05 1.68 8.27
CA VAL A 174 4.25 0.55 8.77
C VAL A 174 4.87 -0.03 10.05
N ILE A 175 6.21 -0.12 10.11
CA ILE A 175 6.91 -0.53 11.34
C ILE A 175 6.73 0.52 12.44
N ASP A 176 6.90 1.81 12.15
CA ASP A 176 6.71 2.90 13.13
C ASP A 176 5.30 2.93 13.71
N ARG A 177 4.30 2.61 12.88
CA ARG A 177 2.90 2.50 13.35
C ARG A 177 2.69 1.29 14.27
N GLY A 178 3.59 0.32 14.23
CA GLY A 178 3.53 -0.89 15.07
C GLY A 178 2.72 -2.03 14.48
N ASP A 179 2.30 -1.95 13.23
CA ASP A 179 1.50 -3.02 12.59
C ASP A 179 2.34 -4.28 12.35
N LEU A 180 3.62 -4.11 12.00
CA LEU A 180 4.56 -5.21 11.75
C LEU A 180 5.94 -4.84 12.26
N THR A 181 6.71 -5.83 12.70
CA THR A 181 8.15 -5.69 12.90
C THR A 181 8.92 -5.89 11.58
N ALA A 182 10.16 -5.42 11.52
CA ALA A 182 11.04 -5.66 10.36
C ALA A 182 11.25 -7.16 10.08
N ALA A 183 11.26 -8.00 11.10
CA ALA A 183 11.42 -9.46 10.99
C ALA A 183 10.19 -10.14 10.36
N GLU A 184 8.99 -9.64 10.66
CA GLU A 184 7.72 -10.11 10.11
C GLU A 184 7.49 -9.64 8.69
N MET A 185 8.13 -8.56 8.24
CA MET A 185 8.01 -8.06 6.86
C MET A 185 8.60 -9.05 5.86
N ARG A 186 7.86 -10.14 5.63
CA ARG A 186 8.14 -11.18 4.65
C ARG A 186 7.09 -11.16 3.56
N GLY A 187 7.53 -11.20 2.29
CA GLY A 187 6.60 -11.04 1.17
C GLY A 187 7.20 -11.50 -0.16
N ALA A 188 6.67 -10.97 -1.26
CA ALA A 188 7.20 -11.23 -2.59
C ALA A 188 8.50 -10.43 -2.86
N TRP A 189 9.13 -10.70 -4.00
CA TRP A 189 10.45 -10.14 -4.33
C TRP A 189 10.45 -8.63 -4.59
N ALA A 190 9.31 -8.06 -5.02
CA ALA A 190 9.18 -6.62 -5.24
C ALA A 190 8.60 -5.87 -4.04
N GLY A 191 8.48 -6.55 -2.89
CA GLY A 191 8.06 -5.93 -1.63
C GLY A 191 6.58 -6.01 -1.33
N GLU A 192 5.82 -6.79 -2.11
CA GLU A 192 4.40 -7.03 -1.84
C GLU A 192 4.25 -7.85 -0.55
N LEU A 193 3.30 -7.45 0.29
CA LEU A 193 3.07 -7.94 1.65
C LEU A 193 1.68 -8.54 1.84
N GLY A 194 1.60 -9.53 2.69
CA GLY A 194 0.35 -10.05 3.21
C GLY A 194 -0.43 -10.94 2.25
N GLN A 195 -1.62 -11.32 2.69
CA GLN A 195 -2.43 -12.33 1.99
C GLN A 195 -3.10 -11.79 0.70
N THR A 196 -3.15 -10.49 0.51
CA THR A 196 -3.63 -9.85 -0.71
C THR A 196 -2.57 -9.00 -1.41
N GLN A 197 -1.28 -9.23 -1.09
CA GLN A 197 -0.11 -8.71 -1.81
C GLN A 197 -0.11 -7.18 -1.95
N PHE A 198 -0.33 -6.48 -0.84
CA PHE A 198 -0.24 -5.02 -0.79
C PHE A 198 1.19 -4.54 -1.00
N MET A 199 1.37 -3.51 -1.82
CA MET A 199 2.59 -2.69 -1.78
C MET A 199 2.66 -1.95 -0.44
N ALA A 200 3.87 -1.63 0.03
CA ALA A 200 4.04 -0.98 1.33
C ALA A 200 3.30 0.36 1.44
N SER A 201 3.26 1.16 0.37
CA SER A 201 2.48 2.40 0.33
C SER A 201 0.98 2.15 0.47
N SER A 202 0.47 1.11 -0.17
CA SER A 202 -0.94 0.73 -0.05
C SER A 202 -1.25 0.19 1.35
N TYR A 203 -0.31 -0.56 1.94
CA TYR A 203 -0.42 -1.03 3.33
C TYR A 203 -0.51 0.17 4.29
N TYR A 204 0.43 1.10 4.19
CA TYR A 204 0.44 2.28 5.04
C TYR A 204 -0.83 3.12 4.92
N GLN A 205 -1.36 3.26 3.69
CA GLN A 205 -2.52 4.11 3.40
C GLN A 205 -3.87 3.44 3.68
N TYR A 206 -4.01 2.13 3.41
CA TYR A 206 -5.32 1.47 3.39
C TYR A 206 -5.50 0.34 4.40
N ALA A 207 -4.42 -0.11 5.07
CA ALA A 207 -4.56 -1.16 6.08
C ALA A 207 -5.40 -0.67 7.27
N ILE A 208 -6.25 -1.56 7.76
CA ILE A 208 -7.18 -1.32 8.86
C ILE A 208 -7.09 -2.47 9.86
N ASP A 209 -6.96 -2.14 11.11
CA ASP A 209 -7.27 -3.01 12.24
C ASP A 209 -8.81 -3.17 12.30
N PHE A 210 -9.32 -4.29 11.82
CA PHE A 210 -10.76 -4.55 11.74
C PHE A 210 -11.27 -5.46 12.84
N ASP A 211 -10.41 -6.28 13.44
CA ASP A 211 -10.72 -7.10 14.60
C ASP A 211 -10.50 -6.37 15.93
N GLY A 212 -9.76 -5.26 15.92
CA GLY A 212 -9.61 -4.35 17.04
C GLY A 212 -8.54 -4.78 18.04
N ASP A 213 -7.53 -5.53 17.58
CA ASP A 213 -6.42 -6.00 18.43
C ASP A 213 -5.30 -4.96 18.61
N GLY A 214 -5.37 -3.81 17.91
CA GLY A 214 -4.42 -2.71 17.96
C GLY A 214 -3.42 -2.69 16.81
N HIS A 215 -3.47 -3.64 15.88
CA HIS A 215 -2.58 -3.78 14.74
C HIS A 215 -3.34 -4.08 13.46
N ALA A 216 -2.96 -3.48 12.35
CA ALA A 216 -3.51 -3.86 11.05
C ALA A 216 -2.67 -4.99 10.43
N ASP A 217 -2.92 -6.25 10.82
CA ASP A 217 -2.10 -7.40 10.40
C ASP A 217 -2.61 -8.03 9.09
N LEU A 218 -2.06 -7.60 7.95
CA LEU A 218 -2.40 -8.18 6.63
C LEU A 218 -1.69 -9.53 6.36
N LEU A 219 -0.86 -10.03 7.28
CA LEU A 219 -0.19 -11.33 7.16
C LEU A 219 -1.04 -12.45 7.74
N ASN A 220 -1.63 -12.24 8.93
CA ASN A 220 -2.23 -13.31 9.72
C ASN A 220 -3.71 -13.06 10.06
N SER A 221 -4.16 -11.79 10.19
CA SER A 221 -5.56 -11.47 10.49
C SER A 221 -6.42 -11.44 9.21
N VAL A 222 -7.25 -12.46 9.01
CA VAL A 222 -8.22 -12.50 7.90
C VAL A 222 -9.22 -11.33 7.94
N PRO A 223 -9.73 -10.90 9.10
CA PRO A 223 -10.54 -9.69 9.18
C PRO A 223 -9.84 -8.45 8.59
N ASP A 224 -8.58 -8.21 8.96
CA ASP A 224 -7.81 -7.05 8.49
C ASP A 224 -7.51 -7.14 7.01
N VAL A 225 -7.10 -8.33 6.54
CA VAL A 225 -6.82 -8.61 5.12
C VAL A 225 -8.02 -8.22 4.25
N LEU A 226 -9.20 -8.73 4.58
CA LEU A 226 -10.40 -8.51 3.76
C LEU A 226 -10.95 -7.10 3.90
N ALA A 227 -10.93 -6.53 5.10
CA ALA A 227 -11.38 -5.16 5.34
C ALA A 227 -10.43 -4.13 4.69
N SER A 228 -9.12 -4.34 4.77
CA SER A 228 -8.13 -3.48 4.11
C SER A 228 -8.25 -3.55 2.59
N THR A 229 -8.50 -4.73 2.03
CA THR A 229 -8.77 -4.89 0.60
C THR A 229 -10.02 -4.11 0.18
N ALA A 230 -11.09 -4.17 0.98
CA ALA A 230 -12.30 -3.39 0.73
C ALA A 230 -12.05 -1.88 0.85
N ASN A 231 -11.28 -1.45 1.86
CA ASN A 231 -10.90 -0.04 2.05
C ASN A 231 -10.04 0.49 0.89
N TYR A 232 -9.13 -0.33 0.38
CA TYR A 232 -8.35 0.00 -0.81
C TYR A 232 -9.27 0.25 -2.02
N LEU A 233 -10.17 -0.69 -2.33
CA LEU A 233 -11.11 -0.54 -3.45
C LEU A 233 -12.01 0.69 -3.28
N LYS A 234 -12.48 0.97 -2.06
CA LYS A 234 -13.23 2.19 -1.74
C LYS A 234 -12.39 3.45 -1.99
N GLY A 235 -11.12 3.45 -1.61
CA GLY A 235 -10.18 4.54 -1.88
C GLY A 235 -9.96 4.79 -3.37
N TYR A 236 -10.11 3.76 -4.20
CA TYR A 236 -10.07 3.84 -5.66
C TYR A 236 -11.44 4.06 -6.32
N GLY A 237 -12.44 4.49 -5.56
CA GLY A 237 -13.72 4.92 -6.06
C GLY A 237 -14.78 3.83 -6.21
N TRP A 238 -14.67 2.72 -5.45
CA TRP A 238 -15.72 1.70 -5.44
C TRP A 238 -17.07 2.28 -5.04
N GLN A 239 -18.09 2.01 -5.85
CA GLN A 239 -19.48 2.46 -5.66
C GLN A 239 -20.34 1.28 -5.22
N ARG A 240 -20.99 1.41 -4.06
CA ARG A 240 -21.89 0.39 -3.52
C ARG A 240 -23.02 0.07 -4.51
N GLY A 241 -23.25 -1.21 -4.76
CA GLY A 241 -24.34 -1.68 -5.61
C GLY A 241 -24.15 -1.48 -7.11
N ALA A 242 -23.04 -0.86 -7.54
CA ALA A 242 -22.71 -0.76 -8.96
C ALA A 242 -21.96 -2.00 -9.45
N GLY A 243 -22.08 -2.31 -10.74
CA GLY A 243 -21.39 -3.42 -11.39
C GLY A 243 -19.88 -3.20 -11.51
N TRP A 244 -19.14 -4.29 -11.75
CA TRP A 244 -17.66 -4.32 -11.85
C TRP A 244 -17.12 -4.95 -13.13
N GLU A 245 -17.97 -5.20 -14.11
CA GLU A 245 -17.52 -5.65 -15.42
C GLU A 245 -16.91 -4.52 -16.25
N GLU A 246 -16.29 -4.89 -17.36
CA GLU A 246 -15.73 -3.90 -18.29
C GLU A 246 -16.84 -2.94 -18.77
N GLY A 247 -16.59 -1.64 -18.60
CA GLY A 247 -17.57 -0.57 -18.88
C GLY A 247 -18.47 -0.20 -17.70
N GLU A 248 -18.47 -0.95 -16.59
CA GLU A 248 -19.23 -0.64 -15.39
C GLU A 248 -18.42 0.22 -14.40
N PRO A 249 -19.08 0.96 -13.49
CA PRO A 249 -18.42 1.94 -12.63
C PRO A 249 -17.26 1.40 -11.80
N ASN A 250 -17.40 0.19 -11.23
CA ASN A 250 -16.39 -0.39 -10.35
C ASN A 250 -15.21 -1.07 -11.09
N TYR A 251 -15.28 -1.19 -12.43
CA TYR A 251 -14.16 -1.69 -13.20
C TYR A 251 -12.89 -0.86 -12.99
N GLN A 252 -13.02 0.48 -12.87
CA GLN A 252 -11.88 1.36 -12.63
C GLN A 252 -11.28 1.17 -11.22
N ALA A 253 -12.09 0.89 -10.21
CA ALA A 253 -11.57 0.55 -8.88
C ALA A 253 -10.75 -0.76 -8.91
N LEU A 254 -11.20 -1.77 -9.67
CA LEU A 254 -10.42 -3.00 -9.90
C LEU A 254 -9.16 -2.74 -10.73
N LYS A 255 -9.16 -1.80 -11.68
CA LYS A 255 -7.95 -1.33 -12.39
C LYS A 255 -6.98 -0.61 -11.46
N GLY A 256 -7.47 0.04 -10.42
CA GLY A 256 -6.65 0.58 -9.33
C GLY A 256 -5.91 -0.52 -8.57
N TRP A 257 -6.57 -1.67 -8.35
CA TRP A 257 -5.96 -2.85 -7.74
C TRP A 257 -4.86 -3.45 -8.62
N ASN A 258 -5.18 -3.72 -9.88
CA ASN A 258 -4.20 -4.25 -10.83
C ASN A 258 -4.41 -3.67 -12.24
N LYS A 259 -3.38 -3.06 -12.81
CA LYS A 259 -3.42 -2.38 -14.10
C LYS A 259 -3.61 -3.32 -15.31
N SER A 260 -3.41 -4.64 -15.14
CA SER A 260 -3.59 -5.63 -16.19
C SER A 260 -5.07 -5.87 -16.47
N ASP A 261 -5.53 -5.64 -17.70
CA ASP A 261 -6.92 -5.90 -18.10
C ASP A 261 -7.30 -7.38 -17.89
N ASN A 262 -6.43 -8.30 -18.28
CA ASN A 262 -6.66 -9.73 -18.07
C ASN A 262 -6.86 -10.05 -16.58
N TYR A 263 -6.08 -9.43 -15.70
CA TYR A 263 -6.20 -9.67 -14.27
C TYR A 263 -7.50 -9.08 -13.71
N THR A 264 -7.81 -7.84 -14.03
CA THR A 264 -9.04 -7.15 -13.63
C THR A 264 -10.30 -7.92 -14.08
N ARG A 265 -10.35 -8.33 -15.35
CA ARG A 265 -11.44 -9.16 -15.87
C ARG A 265 -11.53 -10.52 -15.16
N THR A 266 -10.39 -11.11 -14.81
CA THR A 266 -10.37 -12.38 -14.06
C THR A 266 -10.97 -12.22 -12.66
N ILE A 267 -10.71 -11.12 -11.95
CA ILE A 267 -11.38 -10.82 -10.67
C ILE A 267 -12.89 -10.80 -10.87
N GLY A 268 -13.39 -10.07 -11.88
CA GLY A 268 -14.82 -9.97 -12.16
C GLY A 268 -15.49 -11.32 -12.46
N VAL A 269 -14.88 -12.12 -13.34
CA VAL A 269 -15.38 -13.48 -13.66
C VAL A 269 -15.36 -14.38 -12.42
N PHE A 270 -14.32 -14.29 -11.60
CA PHE A 270 -14.22 -15.10 -10.39
C PHE A 270 -15.29 -14.70 -9.37
N ALA A 271 -15.46 -13.41 -9.12
CA ALA A 271 -16.49 -12.89 -8.22
C ALA A 271 -17.89 -13.37 -8.63
N LYS A 272 -18.23 -13.30 -9.93
CA LYS A 272 -19.51 -13.84 -10.45
C LYS A 272 -19.68 -15.32 -10.15
N LYS A 273 -18.65 -16.14 -10.39
CA LYS A 273 -18.72 -17.58 -10.06
C LYS A 273 -18.95 -17.82 -8.57
N LEU A 274 -18.38 -17.02 -7.69
CA LEU A 274 -18.58 -17.11 -6.25
C LEU A 274 -19.99 -16.66 -5.83
N ALA A 275 -20.58 -15.71 -6.54
CA ALA A 275 -21.97 -15.27 -6.34
C ALA A 275 -23.02 -16.29 -6.83
N GLY A 276 -22.59 -17.43 -7.42
CA GLY A 276 -23.51 -18.42 -7.99
C GLY A 276 -23.89 -18.16 -9.44
N GLY A 277 -23.22 -17.23 -10.13
CA GLY A 277 -23.34 -17.03 -11.57
C GLY A 277 -22.64 -18.15 -12.37
N ALA A 278 -23.29 -18.60 -13.43
CA ALA A 278 -22.75 -19.60 -14.34
C ALA A 278 -21.61 -19.05 -15.21
#